data_9b989e7359d23a622a5bff50a708fb48
#
_entry.id   9b989e7359d23a622a5bff50a708fb48
#
_cell.length_a   1.000
_cell.length_b   1.000
_cell.length_c   1.000
_cell.angle_alpha   90.00
_cell.angle_beta   90.00
_cell.angle_gamma   90.00
#
_symmetry.space_group_name_H-M   'P 1'
#
loop_
_entity.id
_entity.type
_entity.pdbx_description
1 polymer ?
#
loop_
_entity_poly.entity_id
_entity_poly.type
_entity_poly.pdbx_seq_one_letter_code
_entity_poly.pdbx_strand_id
1 'polypeptide(L)'
;YELSLLAGNGYTQPLTAYEKTRLVERTKAALIRAKEEDGLEIKGKMRDLVAAMLNESSTNIARMESINKNATPEIKEQLKNGNMGITAAYEASKLPEDEQREIAEQAADGSVRAKEIAAKVAEKKAGDDYETPHPESITSLCYSCQRYKDCNVKTGTCEKCDQYINKAEAEKTDEQRYNEEQDRIDR
;
A
#
# COMPACT_ATOMS: atom_id res chain seq x y z
N TYR A 1 14.90 10.70 28.51
CA TYR A 1 13.84 10.55 29.53
C TYR A 1 12.46 10.25 28.89
N GLU A 2 12.00 11.06 27.89
CA GLU A 2 10.68 10.84 27.21
C GLU A 2 10.56 9.46 26.56
N LEU A 3 11.58 9.02 25.81
CA LEU A 3 11.61 7.72 25.16
C LEU A 3 11.48 6.54 26.14
N SER A 4 12.11 6.65 27.31
CA SER A 4 12.00 5.62 28.36
C SER A 4 10.58 5.53 28.93
N LEU A 5 9.92 6.68 29.11
CA LEU A 5 8.53 6.73 29.58
C LEU A 5 7.56 6.16 28.52
N LEU A 6 7.77 6.49 27.26
CA LEU A 6 6.91 5.98 26.15
C LEU A 6 7.06 4.48 25.99
N ALA A 7 8.28 3.95 26.05
CA ALA A 7 8.54 2.52 26.04
C ALA A 7 7.92 1.83 27.27
N GLY A 8 8.10 2.39 28.47
CA GLY A 8 7.52 1.86 29.71
C GLY A 8 6.00 1.74 29.67
N ASN A 9 5.30 2.72 29.10
CA ASN A 9 3.85 2.69 28.98
C ASN A 9 3.33 1.54 28.09
N GLY A 10 4.11 1.14 27.08
CA GLY A 10 3.75 -0.01 26.22
C GLY A 10 3.78 -1.35 26.96
N TYR A 11 4.52 -1.45 28.07
CA TYR A 11 4.69 -2.70 28.83
C TYR A 11 3.82 -2.81 30.07
N THR A 12 3.35 -1.67 30.64
CA THR A 12 2.78 -1.67 31.98
C THR A 12 1.25 -1.67 32.04
N GLN A 13 0.56 -1.32 30.94
CA GLN A 13 -0.90 -1.26 30.91
C GLN A 13 -1.47 -1.76 29.57
N PRO A 14 -2.64 -2.44 29.59
CA PRO A 14 -3.34 -2.79 28.36
C PRO A 14 -3.89 -1.51 27.71
N LEU A 15 -3.19 -1.03 26.67
CA LEU A 15 -3.59 0.14 25.91
C LEU A 15 -4.74 -0.19 24.95
N THR A 16 -5.69 0.72 24.82
CA THR A 16 -6.70 0.68 23.76
C THR A 16 -6.08 0.82 22.37
N ALA A 17 -6.83 0.44 21.34
CA ALA A 17 -6.39 0.57 19.95
C ALA A 17 -6.01 2.03 19.59
N TYR A 18 -6.77 2.99 20.08
CA TYR A 18 -6.50 4.42 19.90
C TYR A 18 -5.22 4.86 20.62
N GLU A 19 -5.06 4.48 21.88
CA GLU A 19 -3.87 4.81 22.65
C GLU A 19 -2.60 4.23 22.04
N LYS A 20 -2.64 2.98 21.55
CA LYS A 20 -1.54 2.37 20.80
C LYS A 20 -1.17 3.19 19.56
N THR A 21 -2.18 3.61 18.80
CA THR A 21 -1.97 4.42 17.58
C THR A 21 -1.33 5.77 17.92
N ARG A 22 -1.79 6.43 18.99
CA ARG A 22 -1.19 7.68 19.51
C ARG A 22 0.22 7.48 20.06
N LEU A 23 0.47 6.36 20.74
CA LEU A 23 1.78 6.03 21.28
C LEU A 23 2.82 5.83 20.16
N VAL A 24 2.46 5.18 19.07
CA VAL A 24 3.32 5.04 17.87
C VAL A 24 3.73 6.40 17.32
N GLU A 25 2.77 7.31 17.15
CA GLU A 25 3.03 8.67 16.66
C GLU A 25 3.99 9.43 17.57
N ARG A 26 3.74 9.42 18.87
CA ARG A 26 4.57 10.11 19.88
C ARG A 26 5.97 9.51 19.95
N THR A 27 6.10 8.19 19.97
CA THR A 27 7.40 7.50 19.99
C THR A 27 8.23 7.85 18.75
N LYS A 28 7.60 7.85 17.58
CA LYS A 28 8.27 8.24 16.33
C LYS A 28 8.73 9.70 16.35
N ALA A 29 7.87 10.61 16.80
CA ALA A 29 8.22 12.02 16.92
C ALA A 29 9.37 12.24 17.92
N ALA A 30 9.38 11.53 19.06
CA ALA A 30 10.44 11.61 20.04
C ALA A 30 11.78 11.06 19.51
N LEU A 31 11.75 9.98 18.71
CA LEU A 31 12.94 9.43 18.05
C LEU A 31 13.50 10.38 16.99
N ILE A 32 12.64 11.06 16.22
CA ILE A 32 13.07 12.07 15.26
C ILE A 32 13.76 13.22 15.97
N ARG A 33 13.18 13.75 17.05
CA ARG A 33 13.80 14.80 17.86
C ARG A 33 15.14 14.38 18.45
N ALA A 34 15.21 13.18 19.04
CA ALA A 34 16.45 12.66 19.60
C ALA A 34 17.55 12.48 18.53
N LYS A 35 17.17 12.14 17.31
CA LYS A 35 18.10 12.08 16.18
C LYS A 35 18.62 13.48 15.79
N GLU A 36 17.76 14.47 15.76
CA GLU A 36 18.07 15.83 15.29
C GLU A 36 18.79 16.66 16.37
N GLU A 37 18.35 16.57 17.62
CA GLU A 37 18.83 17.39 18.73
C GLU A 37 19.97 16.72 19.51
N ASP A 38 19.87 15.41 19.76
CA ASP A 38 20.82 14.66 20.60
C ASP A 38 21.84 13.85 19.78
N GLY A 39 21.74 13.86 18.44
CA GLY A 39 22.63 13.11 17.57
C GLY A 39 22.48 11.59 17.67
N LEU A 40 21.29 11.10 18.08
CA LEU A 40 21.03 9.67 18.20
C LEU A 40 21.20 8.96 16.85
N GLU A 41 22.14 8.04 16.77
CA GLU A 41 22.29 7.19 15.58
C GLU A 41 21.23 6.08 15.56
N ILE A 42 20.34 6.12 14.56
CA ILE A 42 19.33 5.09 14.34
C ILE A 42 19.84 4.12 13.27
N LYS A 43 20.19 2.90 13.69
CA LYS A 43 20.58 1.82 12.78
C LYS A 43 19.35 1.07 12.29
N GLY A 44 19.17 1.01 10.96
CA GLY A 44 18.04 0.32 10.34
C GLY A 44 16.81 1.21 10.13
N LYS A 45 15.63 0.57 10.02
CA LYS A 45 14.38 1.28 9.75
C LYS A 45 13.77 1.83 11.04
N MET A 46 13.39 3.09 11.04
CA MET A 46 12.68 3.74 12.16
C MET A 46 11.49 2.92 12.66
N ARG A 47 10.72 2.32 11.76
CA ARG A 47 9.56 1.49 12.10
C ARG A 47 9.92 0.27 12.93
N ASP A 48 11.04 -0.39 12.62
CA ASP A 48 11.47 -1.59 13.33
C ASP A 48 11.94 -1.24 14.75
N LEU A 49 12.55 -0.07 14.91
CA LEU A 49 12.92 0.45 16.23
C LEU A 49 11.67 0.77 17.07
N VAL A 50 10.68 1.46 16.49
CA VAL A 50 9.40 1.73 17.16
C VAL A 50 8.69 0.43 17.54
N ALA A 51 8.69 -0.56 16.65
CA ALA A 51 8.10 -1.87 16.89
C ALA A 51 8.76 -2.59 18.08
N ALA A 52 10.10 -2.59 18.15
CA ALA A 52 10.85 -3.15 19.26
C ALA A 52 10.58 -2.41 20.58
N MET A 53 10.52 -1.07 20.56
CA MET A 53 10.25 -0.25 21.76
C MET A 53 8.85 -0.46 22.32
N LEU A 54 7.86 -0.68 21.47
CA LEU A 54 6.45 -0.82 21.87
C LEU A 54 5.99 -2.28 21.98
N ASN A 55 6.89 -3.24 21.80
CA ASN A 55 6.59 -4.68 21.77
C ASN A 55 5.44 -5.03 20.81
N GLU A 56 5.45 -4.40 19.63
CA GLU A 56 4.47 -4.61 18.58
C GLU A 56 5.15 -5.12 17.31
N SER A 57 4.39 -5.76 16.42
CA SER A 57 4.93 -6.15 15.11
C SER A 57 5.13 -4.94 14.19
N SER A 58 6.17 -4.97 13.35
CA SER A 58 6.43 -3.93 12.35
C SER A 58 5.23 -3.71 11.40
N THR A 59 4.47 -4.78 11.12
CA THR A 59 3.21 -4.71 10.34
C THR A 59 2.13 -3.92 11.08
N ASN A 60 1.99 -4.14 12.39
CA ASN A 60 1.01 -3.39 13.20
C ASN A 60 1.41 -1.91 13.30
N ILE A 61 2.70 -1.61 13.45
CA ILE A 61 3.19 -0.23 13.42
C ILE A 61 2.85 0.44 12.08
N ALA A 62 3.06 -0.27 10.95
CA ALA A 62 2.71 0.26 9.62
C ALA A 62 1.21 0.59 9.48
N ARG A 63 0.34 -0.26 10.03
CA ARG A 63 -1.12 0.00 10.05
C ARG A 63 -1.46 1.23 10.88
N MET A 64 -0.89 1.35 12.07
CA MET A 64 -1.11 2.50 12.96
C MET A 64 -0.56 3.81 12.36
N GLU A 65 0.60 3.77 11.69
CA GLU A 65 1.12 4.92 10.93
C GLU A 65 0.17 5.35 9.80
N SER A 66 -0.40 4.39 9.07
CA SER A 66 -1.38 4.66 8.02
C SER A 66 -2.66 5.31 8.57
N ILE A 67 -3.18 4.80 9.69
CA ILE A 67 -4.34 5.38 10.38
C ILE A 67 -4.05 6.83 10.79
N ASN A 68 -2.89 7.08 11.40
CA ASN A 68 -2.52 8.44 11.82
C ASN A 68 -2.49 9.41 10.66
N LYS A 69 -1.98 8.97 9.49
CA LYS A 69 -1.79 9.80 8.30
C LYS A 69 -3.07 9.99 7.49
N ASN A 70 -3.84 8.93 7.28
CA ASN A 70 -4.87 8.87 6.24
C ASN A 70 -6.31 8.77 6.79
N ALA A 71 -6.49 8.39 8.07
CA ALA A 71 -7.82 8.26 8.64
C ALA A 71 -8.41 9.64 8.97
N THR A 72 -9.69 9.81 8.65
CA THR A 72 -10.45 11.01 9.00
C THR A 72 -10.65 11.14 10.52
N PRO A 73 -10.98 12.32 11.02
CA PRO A 73 -11.28 12.51 12.44
C PRO A 73 -12.38 11.59 12.97
N GLU A 74 -13.41 11.33 12.15
CA GLU A 74 -14.54 10.48 12.49
C GLU A 74 -14.09 9.02 12.69
N ILE A 75 -13.27 8.48 11.81
CA ILE A 75 -12.68 7.15 11.98
C ILE A 75 -11.82 7.07 13.24
N LYS A 76 -11.03 8.10 13.52
CA LYS A 76 -10.22 8.17 14.75
C LYS A 76 -11.08 8.23 16.01
N GLU A 77 -12.24 8.88 15.94
CA GLU A 77 -13.21 8.92 17.03
C GLU A 77 -13.85 7.56 17.26
N GLN A 78 -14.23 6.82 16.22
CA GLN A 78 -14.76 5.46 16.36
C GLN A 78 -13.71 4.49 16.93
N LEU A 79 -12.44 4.68 16.54
CA LEU A 79 -11.33 3.92 17.13
C LEU A 79 -11.14 4.23 18.62
N LYS A 80 -11.30 5.52 19.03
CA LYS A 80 -11.22 5.98 20.42
C LYS A 80 -12.38 5.43 21.27
N ASN A 81 -13.57 5.39 20.70
CA ASN A 81 -14.79 4.89 21.37
C ASN A 81 -14.82 3.36 21.47
N GLY A 82 -13.86 2.67 20.82
CA GLY A 82 -13.78 1.20 20.83
C GLY A 82 -14.73 0.52 19.83
N ASN A 83 -15.43 1.29 19.00
CA ASN A 83 -16.35 0.78 17.97
C ASN A 83 -15.61 0.17 16.79
N MET A 84 -14.33 0.51 16.62
CA MET A 84 -13.43 -0.04 15.59
C MET A 84 -12.12 -0.53 16.19
N GLY A 85 -11.61 -1.64 15.65
CA GLY A 85 -10.24 -2.10 15.94
C GLY A 85 -9.23 -1.54 14.91
N ILE A 86 -7.92 -1.72 15.18
CA ILE A 86 -6.82 -1.24 14.32
C ILE A 86 -6.96 -1.74 12.87
N THR A 87 -7.37 -3.01 12.68
CA THR A 87 -7.53 -3.58 11.33
C THR A 87 -8.66 -2.90 10.55
N ALA A 88 -9.81 -2.67 11.19
CA ALA A 88 -10.95 -2.00 10.58
C ALA A 88 -10.63 -0.54 10.22
N ALA A 89 -10.02 0.21 11.15
CA ALA A 89 -9.61 1.58 10.94
C ALA A 89 -8.53 1.71 9.85
N TYR A 90 -7.61 0.74 9.76
CA TYR A 90 -6.60 0.68 8.70
C TYR A 90 -7.24 0.43 7.32
N GLU A 91 -8.18 -0.51 7.22
CA GLU A 91 -8.88 -0.72 5.94
C GLU A 91 -9.70 0.51 5.55
N ALA A 92 -10.44 1.11 6.49
CA ALA A 92 -11.16 2.35 6.25
C ALA A 92 -10.25 3.50 5.78
N SER A 93 -9.05 3.64 6.36
CA SER A 93 -8.09 4.70 6.00
C SER A 93 -7.55 4.63 4.56
N LYS A 94 -7.86 3.57 3.82
CA LYS A 94 -7.51 3.41 2.39
C LYS A 94 -8.58 3.97 1.46
N LEU A 95 -9.75 4.28 1.97
CA LEU A 95 -10.89 4.80 1.21
C LEU A 95 -10.84 6.34 1.15
N PRO A 96 -11.53 6.96 0.18
CA PRO A 96 -11.75 8.39 0.16
C PRO A 96 -12.47 8.89 1.42
N GLU A 97 -12.30 10.16 1.74
CA GLU A 97 -12.83 10.76 2.97
C GLU A 97 -14.35 10.61 3.12
N ASP A 98 -15.11 10.73 2.02
CA ASP A 98 -16.57 10.60 2.03
C ASP A 98 -17.00 9.20 2.49
N GLU A 99 -16.36 8.17 1.95
CA GLU A 99 -16.63 6.78 2.33
C GLU A 99 -16.15 6.46 3.75
N GLN A 100 -15.06 7.09 4.19
CA GLN A 100 -14.61 6.96 5.57
C GLN A 100 -15.66 7.51 6.55
N ARG A 101 -16.35 8.62 6.21
CA ARG A 101 -17.43 9.19 7.03
C ARG A 101 -18.63 8.24 7.10
N GLU A 102 -19.04 7.68 5.96
CA GLU A 102 -20.13 6.69 5.93
C GLU A 102 -19.81 5.46 6.81
N ILE A 103 -18.57 4.97 6.73
CA ILE A 103 -18.12 3.84 7.57
C ILE A 103 -18.08 4.23 9.05
N ALA A 104 -17.68 5.45 9.36
CA ALA A 104 -17.67 5.93 10.74
C ALA A 104 -19.08 6.00 11.34
N GLU A 105 -20.07 6.44 10.56
CA GLU A 105 -21.49 6.44 10.96
C GLU A 105 -22.01 5.02 11.20
N GLN A 106 -21.75 4.11 10.26
CA GLN A 106 -22.10 2.68 10.41
C GLN A 106 -21.40 2.01 11.59
N ALA A 107 -20.15 2.40 11.88
CA ALA A 107 -19.41 1.86 13.03
C ALA A 107 -19.97 2.32 14.36
N ALA A 108 -20.57 3.52 14.43
CA ALA A 108 -21.24 4.03 15.63
C ALA A 108 -22.42 3.13 16.05
N ASP A 109 -23.11 2.54 15.08
CA ASP A 109 -24.24 1.63 15.30
C ASP A 109 -23.79 0.17 15.56
N GLY A 110 -22.49 -0.10 15.52
CA GLY A 110 -21.92 -1.45 15.71
C GLY A 110 -22.13 -2.40 14.52
N SER A 111 -22.56 -1.89 13.38
CA SER A 111 -22.97 -2.69 12.21
C SER A 111 -21.81 -3.07 11.28
N VAL A 112 -20.60 -2.48 11.44
CA VAL A 112 -19.50 -2.66 10.48
C VAL A 112 -18.39 -3.56 11.03
N ARG A 113 -18.08 -4.61 10.27
CA ARG A 113 -16.96 -5.51 10.55
C ARG A 113 -15.75 -5.20 9.64
N ALA A 114 -14.55 -5.38 10.19
CA ALA A 114 -13.30 -5.19 9.43
C ALA A 114 -13.28 -5.94 8.09
N LYS A 115 -13.92 -7.12 8.01
CA LYS A 115 -14.01 -7.94 6.80
C LYS A 115 -14.88 -7.27 5.71
N GLU A 116 -15.94 -6.60 6.09
CA GLU A 116 -16.85 -5.90 5.16
C GLU A 116 -16.18 -4.65 4.59
N ILE A 117 -15.45 -3.91 5.43
CA ILE A 117 -14.64 -2.77 4.97
C ILE A 117 -13.54 -3.25 4.01
N ALA A 118 -12.84 -4.35 4.35
CA ALA A 118 -11.82 -4.90 3.47
C ALA A 118 -12.38 -5.37 2.11
N ALA A 119 -13.61 -5.91 2.09
CA ALA A 119 -14.30 -6.26 0.85
C ALA A 119 -14.60 -5.02 0.00
N LYS A 120 -15.16 -3.95 0.58
CA LYS A 120 -15.36 -2.66 -0.12
C LYS A 120 -14.07 -2.09 -0.70
N VAL A 121 -12.97 -2.14 0.07
CA VAL A 121 -11.63 -1.71 -0.42
C VAL A 121 -11.16 -2.57 -1.59
N ALA A 122 -11.40 -3.89 -1.53
CA ALA A 122 -11.01 -4.81 -2.61
C ALA A 122 -11.83 -4.59 -3.87
N GLU A 123 -13.15 -4.41 -3.75
CA GLU A 123 -14.04 -4.09 -4.87
C GLU A 123 -13.64 -2.77 -5.55
N LYS A 124 -13.31 -1.75 -4.77
CA LYS A 124 -12.88 -0.47 -5.30
C LYS A 124 -11.53 -0.54 -6.00
N LYS A 125 -10.58 -1.28 -5.45
CA LYS A 125 -9.31 -1.54 -6.14
C LYS A 125 -9.48 -2.34 -7.43
N ALA A 126 -10.46 -3.21 -7.49
CA ALA A 126 -10.81 -3.94 -8.71
C ALA A 126 -11.55 -3.04 -9.71
N GLY A 127 -12.28 -2.01 -9.25
CA GLY A 127 -12.94 -1.01 -10.09
C GLY A 127 -12.02 0.13 -10.52
N ASP A 128 -11.03 0.50 -9.69
CA ASP A 128 -9.89 1.38 -10.02
C ASP A 128 -8.77 0.62 -10.74
N ASP A 129 -8.93 -0.68 -10.97
CA ASP A 129 -8.05 -1.40 -11.84
C ASP A 129 -8.20 -0.74 -13.21
N TYR A 130 -7.27 0.19 -13.39
CA TYR A 130 -6.86 0.85 -14.60
C TYR A 130 -7.52 0.12 -15.78
N GLU A 131 -8.53 0.76 -16.40
CA GLU A 131 -9.01 0.34 -17.71
C GLU A 131 -7.76 0.09 -18.53
N THR A 132 -7.40 -1.19 -18.67
CA THR A 132 -6.32 -1.55 -19.59
C THR A 132 -6.74 -0.91 -20.90
N PRO A 133 -5.99 0.08 -21.40
CA PRO A 133 -6.42 0.81 -22.59
C PRO A 133 -6.79 -0.23 -23.63
N HIS A 134 -7.97 -0.09 -24.21
CA HIS A 134 -8.44 -1.02 -25.24
C HIS A 134 -7.29 -1.25 -26.23
N PRO A 135 -7.00 -2.48 -26.66
CA PRO A 135 -5.87 -2.77 -27.56
C PRO A 135 -5.75 -1.80 -28.73
N GLU A 136 -6.85 -1.26 -29.20
CA GLU A 136 -6.92 -0.29 -30.31
C GLU A 136 -6.46 1.13 -29.93
N SER A 137 -6.38 1.49 -28.64
CA SER A 137 -5.92 2.78 -28.16
C SER A 137 -4.44 2.78 -27.73
N ILE A 138 -3.78 1.63 -27.73
CA ILE A 138 -2.39 1.49 -27.30
C ILE A 138 -1.46 1.77 -28.48
N THR A 139 -0.89 2.94 -28.50
CA THR A 139 0.10 3.34 -29.51
C THR A 139 1.54 2.99 -29.14
N SER A 140 1.79 2.57 -27.92
CA SER A 140 3.12 2.30 -27.41
C SER A 140 3.57 0.86 -27.69
N LEU A 141 4.77 0.70 -28.25
CA LEU A 141 5.44 -0.59 -28.44
C LEU A 141 5.62 -1.40 -27.14
N CYS A 142 5.64 -0.73 -26.00
CA CYS A 142 5.85 -1.38 -24.69
C CYS A 142 4.80 -2.46 -24.40
N TYR A 143 3.55 -2.26 -24.77
CA TYR A 143 2.47 -3.20 -24.46
C TYR A 143 2.51 -4.49 -25.28
N SER A 144 3.06 -4.44 -26.48
CA SER A 144 3.30 -5.62 -27.32
C SER A 144 4.67 -6.24 -27.10
N CYS A 145 5.47 -5.71 -26.19
CA CYS A 145 6.82 -6.18 -25.87
C CYS A 145 6.80 -7.37 -24.91
N GLN A 146 7.51 -8.44 -25.25
CA GLN A 146 7.67 -9.62 -24.38
C GLN A 146 8.33 -9.24 -23.04
N ARG A 147 9.25 -8.27 -23.05
CA ARG A 147 9.98 -7.81 -21.86
C ARG A 147 9.23 -6.81 -21.00
N TYR A 148 7.97 -6.50 -21.30
CA TYR A 148 7.22 -5.46 -20.58
C TYR A 148 7.20 -5.65 -19.05
N LYS A 149 7.09 -6.90 -18.60
CA LYS A 149 7.03 -7.22 -17.16
C LYS A 149 8.33 -6.88 -16.42
N ASP A 150 9.46 -7.13 -17.07
CA ASP A 150 10.81 -7.03 -16.48
C ASP A 150 11.54 -5.75 -16.88
N CYS A 151 10.91 -4.90 -17.70
CA CYS A 151 11.49 -3.67 -18.19
C CYS A 151 11.51 -2.59 -17.10
N ASN A 152 12.67 -1.97 -16.88
CA ASN A 152 12.84 -0.87 -15.92
C ASN A 152 12.36 0.49 -16.46
N VAL A 153 12.13 0.61 -17.78
CA VAL A 153 11.75 1.85 -18.46
C VAL A 153 10.35 1.72 -19.05
N LYS A 154 9.35 1.63 -18.17
CA LYS A 154 7.93 1.55 -18.58
C LYS A 154 7.36 2.95 -18.77
N THR A 155 7.62 3.59 -19.88
CA THR A 155 7.08 4.94 -20.14
C THR A 155 5.67 4.92 -20.75
N GLY A 156 5.25 3.79 -21.32
CA GLY A 156 3.96 3.68 -22.03
C GLY A 156 3.83 4.51 -23.30
N THR A 157 4.83 5.34 -23.61
CA THR A 157 4.83 6.29 -24.72
C THR A 157 5.96 6.08 -25.72
N CYS A 158 6.71 4.97 -25.61
CA CYS A 158 7.82 4.67 -26.50
C CYS A 158 7.31 4.31 -27.90
N GLU A 159 7.68 5.10 -28.89
CA GLU A 159 7.47 4.81 -30.32
C GLU A 159 8.60 3.95 -30.91
N LYS A 160 9.79 4.02 -30.32
CA LYS A 160 10.98 3.25 -30.71
C LYS A 160 11.69 2.72 -29.49
N CYS A 161 12.13 1.46 -29.54
CA CYS A 161 12.87 0.82 -28.47
C CYS A 161 13.87 -0.19 -29.06
N ASP A 162 15.14 0.00 -28.77
CA ASP A 162 16.22 -0.89 -29.28
C ASP A 162 16.17 -2.30 -28.65
N GLN A 163 15.44 -2.44 -27.54
CA GLN A 163 15.27 -3.72 -26.84
C GLN A 163 13.88 -4.33 -27.03
N TYR A 164 13.10 -3.79 -27.97
CA TYR A 164 11.77 -4.29 -28.25
C TYR A 164 11.80 -5.70 -28.83
N ILE A 165 11.03 -6.59 -28.24
CA ILE A 165 10.79 -7.95 -28.74
C ILE A 165 9.29 -8.11 -28.87
N ASN A 166 8.81 -8.28 -30.10
CA ASN A 166 7.38 -8.52 -30.35
C ASN A 166 6.95 -9.82 -29.69
N LYS A 167 5.99 -9.74 -28.77
CA LYS A 167 5.48 -10.89 -28.03
C LYS A 167 4.89 -11.95 -28.95
N ALA A 168 4.14 -11.55 -29.96
CA ALA A 168 3.53 -12.47 -30.93
C ALA A 168 4.57 -13.19 -31.80
N GLU A 169 5.71 -12.57 -32.12
CA GLU A 169 6.79 -13.22 -32.84
C GLU A 169 7.64 -14.11 -31.96
N ALA A 170 7.82 -13.74 -30.69
CA ALA A 170 8.57 -14.55 -29.74
C ALA A 170 7.84 -15.84 -29.36
N GLU A 171 6.51 -15.86 -29.44
CA GLU A 171 5.67 -17.04 -29.17
C GLU A 171 5.54 -17.98 -30.37
N LYS A 172 5.98 -17.57 -31.57
CA LYS A 172 5.95 -18.44 -32.76
C LYS A 172 6.93 -19.58 -32.60
N THR A 173 6.47 -20.77 -32.98
CA THR A 173 7.33 -21.95 -33.09
C THR A 173 8.31 -21.84 -34.26
N ASP A 174 9.41 -22.58 -34.21
CA ASP A 174 10.39 -22.58 -35.31
C ASP A 174 9.75 -23.03 -36.64
N GLU A 175 8.77 -23.92 -36.56
CA GLU A 175 8.01 -24.39 -37.72
C GLU A 175 7.14 -23.27 -38.32
N GLN A 176 6.50 -22.47 -37.50
CA GLN A 176 5.70 -21.30 -37.97
C GLN A 176 6.59 -20.25 -38.63
N ARG A 177 7.79 -19.98 -38.08
CA ARG A 177 8.76 -19.07 -38.67
C ARG A 177 9.27 -19.58 -40.03
N TYR A 178 9.54 -20.88 -40.12
CA TYR A 178 9.99 -21.49 -41.34
C TYR A 178 8.92 -21.40 -42.45
N ASN A 179 7.65 -21.69 -42.15
CA ASN A 179 6.55 -21.60 -43.10
C ASN A 179 6.31 -20.16 -43.59
N GLU A 180 6.36 -19.17 -42.71
CA GLU A 180 6.23 -17.76 -43.10
C GLU A 180 7.40 -17.28 -43.98
N GLU A 181 8.60 -17.78 -43.76
CA GLU A 181 9.76 -17.48 -44.61
C GLU A 181 9.62 -18.10 -46.01
N GLN A 182 9.10 -19.35 -46.12
CA GLN A 182 8.78 -19.99 -47.41
C GLN A 182 7.72 -19.22 -48.20
N ASP A 183 6.62 -18.85 -47.55
CA ASP A 183 5.58 -18.03 -48.15
C ASP A 183 6.05 -16.66 -48.67
N ARG A 184 7.12 -16.15 -48.07
CA ARG A 184 7.76 -14.86 -48.42
C ARG A 184 8.68 -14.99 -49.64
N ILE A 185 9.29 -16.17 -49.81
CA ILE A 185 10.18 -16.49 -50.95
C ILE A 185 9.35 -16.80 -52.19
N ASP A 186 8.16 -17.39 -52.01
CA ASP A 186 7.27 -17.82 -53.11
C ASP A 186 6.39 -16.69 -53.67
N ARG A 187 6.46 -15.46 -53.12
CA ARG A 187 5.81 -14.23 -53.61
C ARG A 187 6.75 -13.33 -54.36
#